data_2add9b18ca500226fe03ac2bfc07e455
#
_entry.id   2add9b18ca500226fe03ac2bfc07e455
#
_cell.length_a   1.000
_cell.length_b   1.000
_cell.length_c   1.000
_cell.angle_alpha   90.00
_cell.angle_beta   90.00
_cell.angle_gamma   90.00
#
_symmetry.space_group_name_H-M   'P 1'
#
loop_
_entity.id
_entity.type
_entity.pdbx_description
1 polymer ?
#
loop_
_entity_poly.entity_id
_entity_poly.type
_entity_poly.pdbx_seq_one_letter_code
_entity_poly.pdbx_strand_id
1 'polypeptide(L)'
;MGTAAVTAMILTDDIFHMFVFFEILALAQVGIVAASSIDYSYEMALKYMILGSIGSPMMLLGIGFLLALTVSVNVTDIATAVHMGLVDATSPVFLLSLGLIFFGWLYASGLPPFHTIKSGIYSKAEPHGAALLQSFTVISMISIVLIMYRIYSALPIFEVLVVFFSILAMILGVSLALTQTDFRRMIGFLAVGELGFIGLGIGLGTQYAITAGLFQALNEIIITALLFIGFGAIVNATNEVDTRKLGGLLAYHPKVSLMLLIGGLAMAGVPPLSGFQSKLMLVQASLSCGFPEISILAIMVSIATFVVFVKTFYAMFLRPKPNDLELEGKSVPKSMIFAMGVLLIIIVLLGIFPDVVTSGISNFVGGIL
;
A
#
# COMPACT_ATOMS: atom_id res chain seq x y z
N MET A 1 -6.92 -12.30 -14.30
CA MET A 1 -7.66 -12.66 -13.07
C MET A 1 -7.57 -11.58 -12.01
N GLY A 2 -6.38 -11.18 -11.55
CA GLY A 2 -6.24 -10.17 -10.46
C GLY A 2 -6.95 -8.85 -10.74
N THR A 3 -6.77 -8.25 -11.92
CA THR A 3 -7.49 -7.02 -12.34
C THR A 3 -9.00 -7.18 -12.31
N ALA A 4 -9.54 -8.28 -12.80
CA ALA A 4 -10.98 -8.53 -12.76
C ALA A 4 -11.48 -8.66 -11.31
N ALA A 5 -10.71 -9.33 -10.45
CA ALA A 5 -11.06 -9.48 -9.03
C ALA A 5 -11.11 -8.14 -8.29
N VAL A 6 -10.07 -7.27 -8.44
CA VAL A 6 -10.08 -5.95 -7.78
C VAL A 6 -11.18 -5.04 -8.33
N THR A 7 -11.47 -5.10 -9.64
CA THR A 7 -12.59 -4.33 -10.22
C THR A 7 -13.93 -4.78 -9.62
N ALA A 8 -14.13 -6.09 -9.49
CA ALA A 8 -15.33 -6.64 -8.89
C ALA A 8 -15.46 -6.30 -7.40
N MET A 9 -14.33 -6.29 -6.64
CA MET A 9 -14.32 -5.85 -5.24
C MET A 9 -14.78 -4.40 -5.06
N ILE A 10 -14.42 -3.51 -5.99
CA ILE A 10 -14.81 -2.08 -5.92
C ILE A 10 -16.28 -1.89 -6.28
N LEU A 11 -16.81 -2.70 -7.20
CA LEU A 11 -18.15 -2.52 -7.75
C LEU A 11 -19.25 -3.25 -6.96
N THR A 12 -18.89 -4.11 -6.00
CA THR A 12 -19.86 -4.89 -5.24
C THR A 12 -20.36 -4.13 -3.99
N ASP A 13 -21.64 -4.23 -3.70
CA ASP A 13 -22.27 -3.80 -2.44
C ASP A 13 -22.65 -5.02 -1.55
N ASP A 14 -22.01 -6.15 -1.77
CA ASP A 14 -22.21 -7.40 -1.05
C ASP A 14 -20.90 -7.83 -0.40
N ILE A 15 -20.90 -7.96 0.94
CA ILE A 15 -19.68 -8.27 1.71
C ILE A 15 -19.16 -9.69 1.44
N PHE A 16 -20.07 -10.64 1.13
CA PHE A 16 -19.68 -12.01 0.79
C PHE A 16 -19.06 -12.08 -0.60
N HIS A 17 -19.65 -11.39 -1.60
CA HIS A 17 -19.04 -11.27 -2.92
C HIS A 17 -17.68 -10.58 -2.87
N MET A 18 -17.54 -9.51 -2.08
CA MET A 18 -16.25 -8.86 -1.85
C MET A 18 -15.23 -9.85 -1.32
N PHE A 19 -15.59 -10.70 -0.35
CA PHE A 19 -14.73 -11.75 0.18
C PHE A 19 -14.33 -12.78 -0.89
N VAL A 20 -15.27 -13.25 -1.71
CA VAL A 20 -14.97 -14.20 -2.79
C VAL A 20 -13.99 -13.61 -3.81
N PHE A 21 -14.17 -12.35 -4.21
CA PHE A 21 -13.24 -11.68 -5.12
C PHE A 21 -11.87 -11.43 -4.46
N PHE A 22 -11.83 -11.17 -3.16
CA PHE A 22 -10.57 -11.10 -2.41
C PHE A 22 -9.82 -12.43 -2.43
N GLU A 23 -10.50 -13.58 -2.29
CA GLU A 23 -9.88 -14.90 -2.42
C GLU A 23 -9.31 -15.15 -3.81
N ILE A 24 -10.07 -14.80 -4.86
CA ILE A 24 -9.59 -14.91 -6.25
C ILE A 24 -8.36 -14.02 -6.45
N LEU A 25 -8.34 -12.83 -5.85
CA LEU A 25 -7.20 -11.93 -5.88
C LEU A 25 -5.99 -12.51 -5.16
N ALA A 26 -6.17 -13.10 -3.97
CA ALA A 26 -5.10 -13.73 -3.21
C ALA A 26 -4.45 -14.89 -4.00
N LEU A 27 -5.25 -15.73 -4.66
CA LEU A 27 -4.73 -16.77 -5.55
C LEU A 27 -3.98 -16.19 -6.75
N ALA A 28 -4.46 -15.10 -7.34
CA ALA A 28 -3.76 -14.43 -8.43
C ALA A 28 -2.41 -13.85 -7.97
N GLN A 29 -2.33 -13.28 -6.77
CA GLN A 29 -1.09 -12.78 -6.18
C GLN A 29 -0.09 -13.93 -5.92
N VAL A 30 -0.55 -15.06 -5.37
CA VAL A 30 0.27 -16.30 -5.25
C VAL A 30 0.82 -16.73 -6.60
N GLY A 31 -0.03 -16.74 -7.64
CA GLY A 31 0.37 -17.12 -9.00
C GLY A 31 1.44 -16.21 -9.58
N ILE A 32 1.34 -14.89 -9.37
CA ILE A 32 2.36 -13.91 -9.83
C ILE A 32 3.72 -14.18 -9.17
N VAL A 33 3.74 -14.45 -7.86
CA VAL A 33 4.99 -14.73 -7.14
C VAL A 33 5.54 -16.09 -7.54
N ALA A 34 4.70 -17.12 -7.63
CA ALA A 34 5.13 -18.46 -8.01
C ALA A 34 5.67 -18.55 -9.45
N ALA A 35 5.15 -17.72 -10.37
CA ALA A 35 5.62 -17.65 -11.74
C ALA A 35 6.94 -16.87 -11.91
N SER A 36 7.45 -16.24 -10.85
CA SER A 36 8.70 -15.48 -10.88
C SER A 36 9.91 -16.40 -11.01
N SER A 37 10.89 -15.99 -11.83
CA SER A 37 12.17 -16.69 -11.99
C SER A 37 13.16 -16.45 -10.84
N ILE A 38 12.79 -15.65 -9.84
CA ILE A 38 13.65 -15.28 -8.72
C ILE A 38 13.75 -16.45 -7.72
N ASP A 39 14.96 -16.74 -7.24
CA ASP A 39 15.21 -17.79 -6.25
C ASP A 39 14.31 -17.64 -5.01
N TYR A 40 13.82 -18.80 -4.53
CA TYR A 40 12.89 -18.88 -3.40
C TYR A 40 11.51 -18.23 -3.62
N SER A 41 11.12 -17.93 -4.84
CA SER A 41 9.79 -17.40 -5.16
C SER A 41 8.67 -18.35 -4.78
N TYR A 42 8.81 -19.65 -5.07
CA TYR A 42 7.85 -20.70 -4.67
C TYR A 42 7.68 -20.79 -3.15
N GLU A 43 8.80 -20.75 -2.42
CA GLU A 43 8.76 -20.77 -0.95
C GLU A 43 7.99 -19.57 -0.40
N MET A 44 8.21 -18.38 -0.98
CA MET A 44 7.53 -17.17 -0.56
C MET A 44 6.04 -17.19 -0.94
N ALA A 45 5.70 -17.70 -2.11
CA ALA A 45 4.31 -17.92 -2.54
C ALA A 45 3.58 -18.89 -1.58
N LEU A 46 4.24 -19.98 -1.18
CA LEU A 46 3.71 -20.92 -0.21
C LEU A 46 3.51 -20.28 1.18
N LYS A 47 4.47 -19.52 1.68
CA LYS A 47 4.35 -18.79 2.95
C LYS A 47 3.17 -17.82 2.92
N TYR A 48 3.00 -17.09 1.81
CA TYR A 48 1.87 -16.19 1.64
C TYR A 48 0.52 -16.93 1.66
N MET A 49 0.44 -18.07 0.96
CA MET A 49 -0.76 -18.91 0.92
C MET A 49 -1.10 -19.51 2.30
N ILE A 50 -0.10 -20.03 3.06
CA ILE A 50 -0.32 -20.57 4.39
C ILE A 50 -0.85 -19.51 5.36
N LEU A 51 -0.33 -18.29 5.31
CA LEU A 51 -0.82 -17.23 6.18
C LEU A 51 -2.18 -16.70 5.73
N GLY A 52 -2.45 -16.76 4.43
CA GLY A 52 -3.78 -16.50 3.87
C GLY A 52 -4.84 -17.46 4.42
N SER A 53 -4.48 -18.73 4.57
CA SER A 53 -5.38 -19.73 5.14
C SER A 53 -5.74 -19.51 6.62
N ILE A 54 -5.15 -18.52 7.27
CA ILE A 54 -5.56 -18.06 8.61
C ILE A 54 -6.38 -16.79 8.52
N GLY A 55 -5.90 -15.76 7.80
CA GLY A 55 -6.54 -14.44 7.77
C GLY A 55 -7.89 -14.44 7.06
N SER A 56 -7.97 -15.15 5.96
CA SER A 56 -9.15 -15.21 5.12
C SER A 56 -10.34 -15.95 5.78
N PRO A 57 -10.20 -17.16 6.36
CA PRO A 57 -11.31 -17.81 7.07
C PRO A 57 -11.81 -17.01 8.28
N MET A 58 -10.94 -16.23 8.93
CA MET A 58 -11.39 -15.32 10.01
C MET A 58 -12.33 -14.24 9.46
N MET A 59 -12.01 -13.64 8.31
CA MET A 59 -12.90 -12.68 7.66
C MET A 59 -14.24 -13.33 7.31
N LEU A 60 -14.22 -14.52 6.71
CA LEU A 60 -15.44 -15.26 6.37
C LEU A 60 -16.31 -15.58 7.59
N LEU A 61 -15.69 -15.99 8.70
CA LEU A 61 -16.39 -16.25 9.95
C LEU A 61 -17.04 -14.97 10.50
N GLY A 62 -16.33 -13.84 10.44
CA GLY A 62 -16.88 -12.53 10.82
C GLY A 62 -18.09 -12.13 9.96
N ILE A 63 -18.04 -12.37 8.64
CA ILE A 63 -19.18 -12.17 7.72
C ILE A 63 -20.34 -13.09 8.10
N GLY A 64 -20.07 -14.35 8.49
CA GLY A 64 -21.08 -15.29 8.98
C GLY A 64 -21.80 -14.78 10.23
N PHE A 65 -21.09 -14.15 11.17
CA PHE A 65 -21.72 -13.53 12.34
C PHE A 65 -22.59 -12.32 11.96
N LEU A 66 -22.13 -11.47 11.01
CA LEU A 66 -22.96 -10.38 10.49
C LEU A 66 -24.25 -10.92 9.85
N LEU A 67 -24.14 -11.93 9.00
CA LEU A 67 -25.28 -12.57 8.37
C LEU A 67 -26.28 -13.12 9.40
N ALA A 68 -25.79 -13.74 10.48
CA ALA A 68 -26.63 -14.25 11.56
C ALA A 68 -27.39 -13.14 12.31
N LEU A 69 -26.81 -11.93 12.39
CA LEU A 69 -27.43 -10.78 13.05
C LEU A 69 -28.40 -10.01 12.15
N THR A 70 -28.06 -9.86 10.87
CA THR A 70 -28.77 -8.95 9.95
C THR A 70 -29.61 -9.67 8.90
N VAL A 71 -29.45 -10.98 8.74
CA VAL A 71 -30.06 -11.82 7.70
C VAL A 71 -29.83 -11.27 6.28
N SER A 72 -28.80 -10.43 6.10
CA SER A 72 -28.39 -9.85 4.82
C SER A 72 -26.88 -9.88 4.67
N VAL A 73 -26.37 -9.98 3.45
CA VAL A 73 -24.98 -9.79 3.06
C VAL A 73 -24.76 -8.49 2.27
N ASN A 74 -25.85 -7.78 1.96
CA ASN A 74 -25.78 -6.47 1.32
C ASN A 74 -25.29 -5.42 2.32
N VAL A 75 -24.23 -4.67 1.96
CA VAL A 75 -23.57 -3.70 2.85
C VAL A 75 -24.52 -2.56 3.23
N THR A 76 -25.33 -2.09 2.29
CA THR A 76 -26.31 -1.01 2.53
C THR A 76 -27.38 -1.45 3.52
N ASP A 77 -27.90 -2.66 3.40
CA ASP A 77 -28.89 -3.22 4.34
C ASP A 77 -28.30 -3.39 5.74
N ILE A 78 -27.10 -3.97 5.83
CA ILE A 78 -26.38 -4.16 7.10
C ILE A 78 -26.15 -2.81 7.79
N ALA A 79 -25.58 -1.82 7.06
CA ALA A 79 -25.30 -0.49 7.58
C ALA A 79 -26.60 0.18 8.06
N THR A 80 -27.69 0.10 7.28
CA THR A 80 -28.99 0.65 7.65
C THR A 80 -29.52 0.00 8.92
N ALA A 81 -29.44 -1.33 9.03
CA ALA A 81 -29.91 -2.05 10.22
C ALA A 81 -29.14 -1.64 11.49
N VAL A 82 -27.82 -1.42 11.37
CA VAL A 82 -26.98 -0.95 12.49
C VAL A 82 -27.33 0.49 12.85
N HIS A 83 -27.40 1.40 11.89
CA HIS A 83 -27.66 2.82 12.13
C HIS A 83 -29.10 3.09 12.65
N MET A 84 -30.06 2.28 12.25
CA MET A 84 -31.45 2.33 12.78
C MET A 84 -31.60 1.68 14.16
N GLY A 85 -30.53 1.09 14.72
CA GLY A 85 -30.57 0.41 16.01
C GLY A 85 -31.35 -0.93 15.99
N LEU A 86 -31.59 -1.52 14.81
CA LEU A 86 -32.20 -2.84 14.67
C LEU A 86 -31.23 -3.96 15.10
N VAL A 87 -29.92 -3.67 15.04
CA VAL A 87 -28.86 -4.53 15.54
C VAL A 87 -28.17 -3.80 16.68
N ASP A 88 -28.04 -4.48 17.83
CA ASP A 88 -27.27 -3.94 18.95
C ASP A 88 -25.78 -3.93 18.63
N ALA A 89 -25.26 -2.73 18.33
CA ALA A 89 -23.86 -2.51 17.99
C ALA A 89 -22.91 -2.83 19.16
N THR A 90 -23.42 -2.93 20.40
CA THR A 90 -22.63 -3.27 21.59
C THR A 90 -22.66 -4.77 21.90
N SER A 91 -23.43 -5.55 21.15
CA SER A 91 -23.54 -6.99 21.36
C SER A 91 -22.18 -7.68 21.16
N PRO A 92 -21.84 -8.68 21.98
CA PRO A 92 -20.58 -9.43 21.83
C PRO A 92 -20.39 -10.04 20.46
N VAL A 93 -21.49 -10.46 19.81
CA VAL A 93 -21.45 -11.08 18.46
C VAL A 93 -21.10 -10.06 17.41
N PHE A 94 -21.65 -8.82 17.50
CA PHE A 94 -21.29 -7.74 16.56
C PHE A 94 -19.84 -7.30 16.74
N LEU A 95 -19.37 -7.16 17.98
CA LEU A 95 -17.96 -6.83 18.26
C LEU A 95 -17.00 -7.95 17.81
N LEU A 96 -17.41 -9.22 17.96
CA LEU A 96 -16.64 -10.36 17.46
C LEU A 96 -16.56 -10.35 15.93
N SER A 97 -17.65 -10.01 15.23
CA SER A 97 -17.64 -9.87 13.77
C SER A 97 -16.67 -8.79 13.33
N LEU A 98 -16.66 -7.63 14.00
CA LEU A 98 -15.69 -6.56 13.75
C LEU A 98 -14.25 -7.07 13.91
N GLY A 99 -13.93 -7.71 15.04
CA GLY A 99 -12.58 -8.20 15.31
C GLY A 99 -12.08 -9.21 14.28
N LEU A 100 -12.94 -10.11 13.84
CA LEU A 100 -12.61 -11.15 12.86
C LEU A 100 -12.42 -10.58 11.45
N ILE A 101 -13.31 -9.70 11.00
CA ILE A 101 -13.18 -9.04 9.69
C ILE A 101 -11.96 -8.11 9.71
N PHE A 102 -11.74 -7.38 10.80
CA PHE A 102 -10.60 -6.50 10.97
C PHE A 102 -9.26 -7.28 10.91
N PHE A 103 -9.17 -8.45 11.53
CA PHE A 103 -7.99 -9.31 11.44
C PHE A 103 -7.72 -9.75 9.99
N GLY A 104 -8.77 -10.15 9.27
CA GLY A 104 -8.68 -10.48 7.84
C GLY A 104 -8.24 -9.28 7.00
N TRP A 105 -8.71 -8.07 7.33
CA TRP A 105 -8.27 -6.83 6.68
C TRP A 105 -6.79 -6.52 6.93
N LEU A 106 -6.29 -6.73 8.15
CA LEU A 106 -4.85 -6.58 8.43
C LEU A 106 -4.00 -7.53 7.57
N TYR A 107 -4.47 -8.76 7.37
CA TYR A 107 -3.82 -9.71 6.46
C TYR A 107 -3.88 -9.23 5.00
N ALA A 108 -5.05 -8.85 4.50
CA ALA A 108 -5.26 -8.41 3.12
C ALA A 108 -4.39 -7.21 2.76
N SER A 109 -4.34 -6.22 3.65
CA SER A 109 -3.55 -5.00 3.50
C SER A 109 -2.06 -5.20 3.76
N GLY A 110 -1.67 -6.25 4.52
CA GLY A 110 -0.29 -6.43 4.96
C GLY A 110 0.14 -5.43 6.01
N LEU A 111 -0.81 -4.92 6.79
CA LEU A 111 -0.52 -4.14 7.97
C LEU A 111 0.01 -5.05 9.09
N PRO A 112 0.67 -4.52 10.12
CA PRO A 112 1.10 -5.35 11.24
C PRO A 112 -0.06 -6.18 11.83
N PRO A 113 0.16 -7.47 12.12
CA PRO A 113 1.43 -8.20 12.18
C PRO A 113 1.92 -8.79 10.84
N PHE A 114 1.18 -8.67 9.75
CA PHE A 114 1.45 -9.34 8.46
C PHE A 114 2.42 -8.60 7.52
N HIS A 115 2.98 -7.47 7.94
CA HIS A 115 3.82 -6.57 7.15
C HIS A 115 5.07 -7.23 6.53
N THR A 116 5.68 -8.20 7.22
CA THR A 116 6.89 -8.88 6.73
C THR A 116 6.63 -9.76 5.52
N ILE A 117 5.41 -10.27 5.38
CA ILE A 117 5.02 -11.14 4.28
C ILE A 117 4.87 -10.34 3.00
N LYS A 118 4.22 -9.18 3.07
CA LYS A 118 4.05 -8.31 1.90
C LYS A 118 5.40 -7.84 1.38
N SER A 119 6.30 -7.35 2.23
CA SER A 119 7.67 -7.02 1.80
C SER A 119 8.41 -8.22 1.19
N GLY A 120 8.15 -9.43 1.70
CA GLY A 120 8.71 -10.67 1.17
C GLY A 120 8.22 -11.01 -0.24
N ILE A 121 6.90 -10.99 -0.48
CA ILE A 121 6.36 -11.29 -1.81
C ILE A 121 6.79 -10.27 -2.87
N TYR A 122 6.88 -8.99 -2.51
CA TYR A 122 7.36 -7.95 -3.44
C TYR A 122 8.84 -8.17 -3.82
N SER A 123 9.68 -8.61 -2.87
CA SER A 123 11.09 -8.87 -3.14
C SER A 123 11.34 -10.13 -3.98
N LYS A 124 10.38 -11.05 -4.04
CA LYS A 124 10.48 -12.33 -4.76
C LYS A 124 9.62 -12.38 -6.03
N ALA A 125 8.91 -11.32 -6.35
CA ALA A 125 8.23 -11.15 -7.62
C ALA A 125 9.14 -10.43 -8.64
N GLU A 126 8.95 -10.72 -9.94
CA GLU A 126 9.53 -9.91 -11.01
C GLU A 126 9.10 -8.44 -10.86
N PRO A 127 9.91 -7.44 -11.30
CA PRO A 127 9.65 -6.02 -11.04
C PRO A 127 8.25 -5.56 -11.45
N HIS A 128 7.77 -5.99 -12.61
CA HIS A 128 6.41 -5.70 -13.07
C HIS A 128 5.33 -6.42 -12.25
N GLY A 129 5.64 -7.64 -11.80
CA GLY A 129 4.78 -8.39 -10.88
C GLY A 129 4.69 -7.72 -9.51
N ALA A 130 5.81 -7.23 -8.96
CA ALA A 130 5.83 -6.50 -7.69
C ALA A 130 5.00 -5.22 -7.74
N ALA A 131 5.08 -4.46 -8.85
CA ALA A 131 4.25 -3.27 -9.07
C ALA A 131 2.75 -3.61 -9.09
N LEU A 132 2.35 -4.69 -9.77
CA LEU A 132 0.96 -5.17 -9.78
C LEU A 132 0.51 -5.67 -8.41
N LEU A 133 1.34 -6.43 -7.70
CA LEU A 133 1.04 -6.93 -6.35
C LEU A 133 0.78 -5.80 -5.36
N GLN A 134 1.57 -4.72 -5.41
CA GLN A 134 1.37 -3.55 -4.57
C GLN A 134 0.06 -2.84 -4.93
N SER A 135 -0.22 -2.62 -6.22
CA SER A 135 -1.48 -2.02 -6.68
C SER A 135 -2.69 -2.82 -6.19
N PHE A 136 -2.65 -4.14 -6.30
CA PHE A 136 -3.70 -5.03 -5.81
C PHE A 136 -3.87 -4.96 -4.30
N THR A 137 -2.77 -4.85 -3.55
CA THR A 137 -2.80 -4.71 -2.09
C THR A 137 -3.46 -3.39 -1.68
N VAL A 138 -3.10 -2.27 -2.31
CA VAL A 138 -3.70 -0.96 -2.03
C VAL A 138 -5.21 -0.98 -2.30
N ILE A 139 -5.62 -1.49 -3.46
CA ILE A 139 -7.03 -1.52 -3.85
C ILE A 139 -7.85 -2.44 -2.92
N SER A 140 -7.33 -3.64 -2.59
CA SER A 140 -8.02 -4.55 -1.67
C SER A 140 -8.13 -3.96 -0.26
N MET A 141 -7.08 -3.31 0.22
CA MET A 141 -7.09 -2.61 1.51
C MET A 141 -8.20 -1.57 1.57
N ILE A 142 -8.31 -0.71 0.55
CA ILE A 142 -9.32 0.35 0.48
C ILE A 142 -10.72 -0.24 0.38
N SER A 143 -10.94 -1.21 -0.51
CA SER A 143 -12.26 -1.80 -0.72
C SER A 143 -12.82 -2.41 0.57
N ILE A 144 -12.00 -3.18 1.28
CA ILE A 144 -12.42 -3.83 2.53
C ILE A 144 -12.67 -2.80 3.64
N VAL A 145 -11.76 -1.84 3.84
CA VAL A 145 -11.88 -0.87 4.94
C VAL A 145 -13.04 0.11 4.72
N LEU A 146 -13.36 0.48 3.48
CA LEU A 146 -14.53 1.32 3.18
C LEU A 146 -15.84 0.59 3.45
N ILE A 147 -15.93 -0.70 3.12
CA ILE A 147 -17.09 -1.53 3.50
C ILE A 147 -17.18 -1.62 5.03
N MET A 148 -16.08 -1.86 5.72
CA MET A 148 -16.05 -1.88 7.19
C MET A 148 -16.46 -0.52 7.77
N TYR A 149 -16.03 0.58 7.18
CA TYR A 149 -16.39 1.93 7.61
C TYR A 149 -17.90 2.13 7.54
N ARG A 150 -18.55 1.76 6.44
CA ARG A 150 -20.02 1.86 6.29
C ARG A 150 -20.78 1.05 7.34
N ILE A 151 -20.27 -0.11 7.78
CA ILE A 151 -20.92 -1.00 8.75
C ILE A 151 -20.62 -0.58 10.20
N TYR A 152 -19.36 -0.22 10.50
CA TYR A 152 -18.85 -0.09 11.86
C TYR A 152 -18.53 1.35 12.30
N SER A 153 -18.79 2.37 11.46
CA SER A 153 -18.49 3.78 11.81
C SER A 153 -19.27 4.28 13.03
N ALA A 154 -20.39 3.65 13.37
CA ALA A 154 -21.14 3.91 14.61
C ALA A 154 -20.34 3.49 15.88
N LEU A 155 -19.28 2.70 15.75
CA LEU A 155 -18.44 2.24 16.85
C LEU A 155 -17.12 3.05 16.88
N PRO A 156 -16.89 3.92 17.88
CA PRO A 156 -15.63 4.67 18.00
C PRO A 156 -14.39 3.78 18.05
N ILE A 157 -14.52 2.54 18.55
CA ILE A 157 -13.42 1.58 18.61
C ILE A 157 -12.90 1.20 17.21
N PHE A 158 -13.76 1.22 16.17
CA PHE A 158 -13.33 0.91 14.80
C PHE A 158 -12.29 1.93 14.29
N GLU A 159 -12.58 3.23 14.42
CA GLU A 159 -11.66 4.30 14.01
C GLU A 159 -10.34 4.23 14.79
N VAL A 160 -10.42 4.02 16.11
CA VAL A 160 -9.23 3.86 16.96
C VAL A 160 -8.37 2.68 16.51
N LEU A 161 -8.96 1.54 16.17
CA LEU A 161 -8.22 0.37 15.68
C LEU A 161 -7.53 0.68 14.34
N VAL A 162 -8.25 1.28 13.38
CA VAL A 162 -7.68 1.64 12.07
C VAL A 162 -6.50 2.60 12.24
N VAL A 163 -6.66 3.67 13.03
CA VAL A 163 -5.58 4.65 13.31
C VAL A 163 -4.40 3.98 14.00
N PHE A 164 -4.64 3.15 15.03
CA PHE A 164 -3.58 2.47 15.78
C PHE A 164 -2.71 1.59 14.88
N PHE A 165 -3.32 0.69 14.08
CA PHE A 165 -2.57 -0.18 13.20
C PHE A 165 -1.93 0.57 12.03
N SER A 166 -2.50 1.69 11.60
CA SER A 166 -1.91 2.60 10.61
C SER A 166 -0.62 3.25 11.14
N ILE A 167 -0.65 3.79 12.35
CA ILE A 167 0.53 4.35 13.02
C ILE A 167 1.61 3.28 13.19
N LEU A 168 1.23 2.09 13.63
CA LEU A 168 2.15 0.97 13.80
C LEU A 168 2.81 0.58 12.47
N ALA A 169 2.05 0.57 11.37
CA ALA A 169 2.57 0.30 10.03
C ALA A 169 3.55 1.38 9.56
N MET A 170 3.24 2.66 9.79
CA MET A 170 4.13 3.78 9.46
C MET A 170 5.48 3.64 10.16
N ILE A 171 5.47 3.37 11.47
CA ILE A 171 6.71 3.25 12.27
C ILE A 171 7.49 2.00 11.87
N LEU A 172 6.85 0.83 11.81
CA LEU A 172 7.52 -0.42 11.49
C LEU A 172 8.01 -0.45 10.04
N GLY A 173 7.24 0.08 9.11
CA GLY A 173 7.60 0.14 7.70
C GLY A 173 8.93 0.88 7.50
N VAL A 174 9.04 2.11 7.98
CA VAL A 174 10.28 2.88 7.82
C VAL A 174 11.44 2.33 8.65
N SER A 175 11.18 1.86 9.88
CA SER A 175 12.24 1.31 10.75
C SER A 175 12.85 0.05 10.18
N LEU A 176 12.05 -0.86 9.64
CA LEU A 176 12.52 -2.07 8.99
C LEU A 176 13.19 -1.80 7.65
N ALA A 177 12.72 -0.81 6.88
CA ALA A 177 13.35 -0.39 5.64
C ALA A 177 14.79 0.14 5.86
N LEU A 178 15.04 0.86 6.95
CA LEU A 178 16.38 1.36 7.32
C LEU A 178 17.44 0.26 7.48
N THR A 179 17.01 -0.95 7.86
CA THR A 179 17.90 -2.10 8.13
C THR A 179 18.13 -2.99 6.91
N GLN A 180 17.36 -2.79 5.83
CA GLN A 180 17.48 -3.64 4.65
C GLN A 180 18.70 -3.29 3.81
N THR A 181 19.29 -4.33 3.22
CA THR A 181 20.35 -4.22 2.22
C THR A 181 19.88 -4.63 0.82
N ASP A 182 18.87 -5.49 0.71
CA ASP A 182 18.13 -5.74 -0.53
C ASP A 182 17.15 -4.59 -0.77
N PHE A 183 17.37 -3.79 -1.82
CA PHE A 183 16.54 -2.62 -2.12
C PHE A 183 15.10 -2.98 -2.51
N ARG A 184 14.82 -4.18 -3.05
CA ARG A 184 13.46 -4.63 -3.36
C ARG A 184 12.67 -4.82 -2.08
N ARG A 185 13.30 -5.44 -1.08
CA ARG A 185 12.71 -5.65 0.24
C ARG A 185 12.55 -4.34 1.00
N MET A 186 13.52 -3.43 0.83
CA MET A 186 13.46 -2.08 1.39
C MET A 186 12.22 -1.32 0.88
N ILE A 187 11.99 -1.30 -0.46
CA ILE A 187 10.78 -0.68 -1.02
C ILE A 187 9.52 -1.35 -0.48
N GLY A 188 9.52 -2.68 -0.37
CA GLY A 188 8.39 -3.41 0.19
C GLY A 188 8.05 -2.98 1.62
N PHE A 189 9.03 -2.68 2.47
CA PHE A 189 8.78 -2.13 3.80
C PHE A 189 8.37 -0.66 3.77
N LEU A 190 8.94 0.17 2.89
CA LEU A 190 8.47 1.54 2.69
C LEU A 190 7.01 1.55 2.25
N ALA A 191 6.63 0.68 1.31
CA ALA A 191 5.25 0.53 0.86
C ALA A 191 4.29 0.16 2.01
N VAL A 192 4.71 -0.69 2.97
CA VAL A 192 3.93 -0.94 4.19
C VAL A 192 3.73 0.34 5.01
N GLY A 193 4.75 1.18 5.12
CA GLY A 193 4.64 2.49 5.78
C GLY A 193 3.64 3.41 5.08
N GLU A 194 3.64 3.42 3.74
CA GLU A 194 2.70 4.22 2.95
C GLU A 194 1.26 3.69 3.05
N LEU A 195 1.05 2.37 3.18
CA LEU A 195 -0.27 1.80 3.51
C LEU A 195 -0.77 2.32 4.87
N GLY A 196 0.14 2.55 5.83
CA GLY A 196 -0.19 3.21 7.09
C GLY A 196 -0.72 4.62 6.90
N PHE A 197 -0.15 5.44 6.00
CA PHE A 197 -0.69 6.77 5.67
C PHE A 197 -2.10 6.69 5.07
N ILE A 198 -2.36 5.69 4.21
CA ILE A 198 -3.69 5.48 3.62
C ILE A 198 -4.70 5.13 4.72
N GLY A 199 -4.37 4.17 5.58
CA GLY A 199 -5.23 3.76 6.68
C GLY A 199 -5.48 4.88 7.70
N LEU A 200 -4.47 5.73 7.97
CA LEU A 200 -4.62 6.90 8.82
C LEU A 200 -5.70 7.85 8.28
N GLY A 201 -5.66 8.16 6.97
CA GLY A 201 -6.66 9.03 6.34
C GLY A 201 -8.08 8.49 6.50
N ILE A 202 -8.27 7.18 6.32
CA ILE A 202 -9.59 6.55 6.45
C ILE A 202 -10.02 6.48 7.94
N GLY A 203 -9.09 6.15 8.83
CA GLY A 203 -9.38 5.99 10.27
C GLY A 203 -9.67 7.31 11.00
N LEU A 204 -9.28 8.47 10.45
CA LEU A 204 -9.68 9.78 10.98
C LEU A 204 -11.15 10.16 10.69
N GLY A 205 -11.85 9.43 9.82
CA GLY A 205 -13.30 9.45 9.66
C GLY A 205 -13.90 10.70 9.03
N THR A 206 -13.17 11.78 8.82
CA THR A 206 -13.69 13.00 8.17
C THR A 206 -13.60 12.92 6.65
N GLN A 207 -14.53 13.58 5.94
CA GLN A 207 -14.52 13.61 4.47
C GLN A 207 -13.14 14.06 3.91
N TYR A 208 -12.55 15.08 4.52
CA TYR A 208 -11.24 15.59 4.11
C TYR A 208 -10.12 14.56 4.35
N ALA A 209 -10.14 13.88 5.50
CA ALA A 209 -9.15 12.86 5.84
C ALA A 209 -9.24 11.64 4.92
N ILE A 210 -10.46 11.13 4.68
CA ILE A 210 -10.68 9.99 3.76
C ILE A 210 -10.26 10.38 2.34
N THR A 211 -10.58 11.60 1.88
CA THR A 211 -10.12 12.12 0.58
C THR A 211 -8.59 12.13 0.50
N ALA A 212 -7.91 12.59 1.55
CA ALA A 212 -6.46 12.59 1.63
C ALA A 212 -5.87 11.17 1.61
N GLY A 213 -6.48 10.21 2.32
CA GLY A 213 -6.10 8.80 2.32
C GLY A 213 -6.25 8.14 0.96
N LEU A 214 -7.36 8.38 0.26
CA LEU A 214 -7.58 7.86 -1.09
C LEU A 214 -6.65 8.52 -2.13
N PHE A 215 -6.34 9.79 -1.98
CA PHE A 215 -5.34 10.45 -2.82
C PHE A 215 -3.94 9.91 -2.55
N GLN A 216 -3.60 9.61 -1.29
CA GLN A 216 -2.36 8.92 -0.94
C GLN A 216 -2.29 7.53 -1.58
N ALA A 217 -3.39 6.79 -1.63
CA ALA A 217 -3.45 5.48 -2.26
C ALA A 217 -3.16 5.53 -3.77
N LEU A 218 -3.72 6.51 -4.47
CA LEU A 218 -3.42 6.73 -5.89
C LEU A 218 -1.92 7.04 -6.09
N ASN A 219 -1.37 7.93 -5.28
CA ASN A 219 0.05 8.28 -5.33
C ASN A 219 0.95 7.08 -5.04
N GLU A 220 0.59 6.27 -4.04
CA GLU A 220 1.34 5.07 -3.66
C GLU A 220 1.43 4.07 -4.81
N ILE A 221 0.33 3.78 -5.50
CA ILE A 221 0.31 2.88 -6.66
C ILE A 221 1.28 3.37 -7.75
N ILE A 222 1.26 4.66 -8.07
CA ILE A 222 2.05 5.24 -9.16
C ILE A 222 3.54 5.30 -8.78
N ILE A 223 3.84 5.76 -7.56
CA ILE A 223 5.22 5.93 -7.09
C ILE A 223 5.92 4.58 -6.92
N THR A 224 5.24 3.61 -6.28
CA THR A 224 5.82 2.27 -6.08
C THR A 224 5.97 1.51 -7.39
N ALA A 225 5.07 1.67 -8.34
CA ALA A 225 5.24 1.10 -9.68
C ALA A 225 6.50 1.65 -10.37
N LEU A 226 6.73 2.97 -10.32
CA LEU A 226 7.95 3.57 -10.84
C LEU A 226 9.20 3.02 -10.15
N LEU A 227 9.19 2.89 -8.83
CA LEU A 227 10.31 2.40 -8.06
C LEU A 227 10.61 0.91 -8.36
N PHE A 228 9.59 0.03 -8.36
CA PHE A 228 9.79 -1.39 -8.68
C PHE A 228 10.32 -1.58 -10.11
N ILE A 229 9.75 -0.90 -11.11
CA ILE A 229 10.23 -0.96 -12.49
C ILE A 229 11.67 -0.42 -12.60
N GLY A 230 11.96 0.69 -11.96
CA GLY A 230 13.27 1.33 -12.01
C GLY A 230 14.36 0.50 -11.34
N PHE A 231 14.08 -0.07 -10.16
CA PHE A 231 15.02 -0.98 -9.52
C PHE A 231 15.14 -2.31 -10.29
N GLY A 232 14.06 -2.78 -10.93
CA GLY A 232 14.13 -3.90 -11.87
C GLY A 232 15.05 -3.62 -13.05
N ALA A 233 15.06 -2.39 -13.56
CA ALA A 233 16.01 -1.96 -14.59
C ALA A 233 17.46 -2.04 -14.10
N ILE A 234 17.72 -1.71 -12.82
CA ILE A 234 19.07 -1.85 -12.22
C ILE A 234 19.43 -3.34 -12.07
N VAL A 235 18.53 -4.20 -11.61
CA VAL A 235 18.79 -5.65 -11.53
C VAL A 235 19.13 -6.22 -12.91
N ASN A 236 18.38 -5.85 -13.94
CA ASN A 236 18.66 -6.31 -15.31
C ASN A 236 20.05 -5.86 -15.81
N ALA A 237 20.52 -4.68 -15.39
CA ALA A 237 21.82 -4.15 -15.77
C ALA A 237 22.98 -4.73 -14.95
N THR A 238 22.75 -5.10 -13.67
CA THR A 238 23.84 -5.44 -12.74
C THR A 238 23.80 -6.90 -12.25
N ASN A 239 22.65 -7.58 -12.34
CA ASN A 239 22.35 -8.85 -11.69
C ASN A 239 22.55 -8.83 -10.16
N GLU A 240 22.50 -7.63 -9.53
CA GLU A 240 22.74 -7.46 -8.10
C GLU A 240 21.57 -6.71 -7.44
N VAL A 241 21.26 -7.09 -6.22
CA VAL A 241 20.18 -6.50 -5.40
C VAL A 241 20.67 -5.92 -4.07
N ASP A 242 21.88 -6.31 -3.64
CA ASP A 242 22.48 -5.80 -2.42
C ASP A 242 23.09 -4.41 -2.68
N THR A 243 22.55 -3.37 -2.03
CA THR A 243 23.01 -1.99 -2.15
C THR A 243 24.48 -1.80 -1.78
N ARG A 244 25.04 -2.70 -0.96
CA ARG A 244 26.45 -2.64 -0.54
C ARG A 244 27.40 -3.01 -1.66
N LYS A 245 26.96 -3.82 -2.62
CA LYS A 245 27.72 -4.28 -3.78
C LYS A 245 27.51 -3.41 -5.02
N LEU A 246 26.61 -2.42 -4.95
CA LEU A 246 26.34 -1.46 -6.03
C LEU A 246 27.10 -0.16 -5.82
N GLY A 247 27.35 0.58 -6.89
CA GLY A 247 28.00 1.88 -6.87
C GLY A 247 28.21 2.43 -8.29
N GLY A 248 28.35 3.76 -8.43
CA GLY A 248 28.68 4.42 -9.69
C GLY A 248 27.59 4.39 -10.77
N LEU A 249 26.39 3.92 -10.45
CA LEU A 249 25.33 3.71 -11.45
C LEU A 249 24.86 4.98 -12.16
N LEU A 250 25.04 6.16 -11.55
CA LEU A 250 24.70 7.44 -12.16
C LEU A 250 25.46 7.67 -13.47
N ALA A 251 26.71 7.29 -13.54
CA ALA A 251 27.54 7.46 -14.74
C ALA A 251 27.12 6.54 -15.90
N TYR A 252 26.63 5.33 -15.59
CA TYR A 252 26.28 4.31 -16.59
C TYR A 252 24.81 4.35 -16.98
N HIS A 253 23.89 4.70 -16.06
CA HIS A 253 22.45 4.70 -16.27
C HIS A 253 21.78 6.01 -15.80
N PRO A 254 22.19 7.20 -16.32
CA PRO A 254 21.77 8.50 -15.80
C PRO A 254 20.25 8.73 -15.86
N LYS A 255 19.57 8.24 -16.91
CA LYS A 255 18.11 8.38 -17.06
C LYS A 255 17.35 7.62 -15.97
N VAL A 256 17.71 6.35 -15.74
CA VAL A 256 17.08 5.51 -14.71
C VAL A 256 17.38 6.09 -13.33
N SER A 257 18.62 6.53 -13.09
CA SER A 257 19.03 7.15 -11.84
C SER A 257 18.22 8.38 -11.50
N LEU A 258 18.01 9.29 -12.48
CA LEU A 258 17.22 10.50 -12.28
C LEU A 258 15.74 10.17 -12.01
N MET A 259 15.15 9.22 -12.76
CA MET A 259 13.76 8.82 -12.55
C MET A 259 13.54 8.15 -11.18
N LEU A 260 14.48 7.30 -10.74
CA LEU A 260 14.45 6.71 -9.40
C LEU A 260 14.64 7.77 -8.31
N LEU A 261 15.53 8.74 -8.51
CA LEU A 261 15.69 9.84 -7.56
C LEU A 261 14.36 10.58 -7.35
N ILE A 262 13.70 10.98 -8.45
CA ILE A 262 12.43 11.71 -8.37
C ILE A 262 11.34 10.83 -7.74
N GLY A 263 11.25 9.54 -8.10
CA GLY A 263 10.31 8.61 -7.51
C GLY A 263 10.48 8.45 -5.99
N GLY A 264 11.73 8.32 -5.53
CA GLY A 264 12.01 8.23 -4.10
C GLY A 264 11.77 9.53 -3.34
N LEU A 265 12.05 10.69 -3.95
CA LEU A 265 11.70 11.99 -3.40
C LEU A 265 10.17 12.16 -3.33
N ALA A 266 9.44 11.65 -4.31
CA ALA A 266 7.98 11.64 -4.29
C ALA A 266 7.42 10.77 -3.14
N MET A 267 7.96 9.55 -2.94
CA MET A 267 7.60 8.69 -1.82
C MET A 267 7.91 9.36 -0.47
N ALA A 268 9.03 10.06 -0.36
CA ALA A 268 9.40 10.80 0.85
C ALA A 268 8.51 12.03 1.11
N GLY A 269 7.72 12.48 0.10
CA GLY A 269 6.88 13.66 0.23
C GLY A 269 7.66 14.97 0.07
N VAL A 270 8.51 15.06 -0.96
CA VAL A 270 9.28 16.28 -1.26
C VAL A 270 8.51 17.14 -2.28
N PRO A 271 8.31 18.47 -2.01
CA PRO A 271 7.71 19.37 -2.97
C PRO A 271 8.55 19.47 -4.28
N PRO A 272 7.96 19.66 -5.45
CA PRO A 272 6.53 19.81 -5.77
C PRO A 272 5.84 18.49 -6.20
N LEU A 273 6.29 17.34 -5.73
CA LEU A 273 5.82 16.02 -6.17
C LEU A 273 4.50 15.61 -5.50
N SER A 274 3.78 14.69 -6.13
CA SER A 274 2.43 14.29 -5.71
C SER A 274 2.34 13.73 -4.29
N GLY A 275 3.36 12.97 -3.84
CA GLY A 275 3.42 12.44 -2.48
C GLY A 275 3.50 13.52 -1.39
N PHE A 276 4.03 14.71 -1.70
CA PHE A 276 3.97 15.85 -0.78
C PHE A 276 2.55 16.32 -0.53
N GLN A 277 1.76 16.47 -1.61
CA GLN A 277 0.40 16.99 -1.51
C GLN A 277 -0.50 16.08 -0.67
N SER A 278 -0.47 14.78 -0.90
CA SER A 278 -1.27 13.83 -0.12
C SER A 278 -0.85 13.77 1.34
N LYS A 279 0.45 13.75 1.64
CA LYS A 279 0.95 13.77 3.03
C LYS A 279 0.65 15.08 3.73
N LEU A 280 0.73 16.22 3.03
CA LEU A 280 0.33 17.52 3.56
C LEU A 280 -1.16 17.52 3.96
N MET A 281 -2.03 17.01 3.09
CA MET A 281 -3.46 16.88 3.38
C MET A 281 -3.71 15.98 4.61
N LEU A 282 -2.98 14.87 4.76
CA LEU A 282 -3.09 13.99 5.95
C LEU A 282 -2.64 14.67 7.24
N VAL A 283 -1.55 15.45 7.19
CA VAL A 283 -1.09 16.27 8.32
C VAL A 283 -2.15 17.31 8.71
N GLN A 284 -2.71 18.03 7.73
CA GLN A 284 -3.79 19.00 7.96
C GLN A 284 -5.06 18.34 8.51
N ALA A 285 -5.43 17.16 7.98
CA ALA A 285 -6.56 16.37 8.48
C ALA A 285 -6.37 15.98 9.96
N SER A 286 -5.20 15.46 10.31
CA SER A 286 -4.89 15.06 11.69
C SER A 286 -4.95 16.27 12.65
N LEU A 287 -4.44 17.45 12.22
CA LEU A 287 -4.53 18.68 12.99
C LEU A 287 -5.99 19.14 13.19
N SER A 288 -6.79 19.09 12.12
CA SER A 288 -8.20 19.51 12.18
C SER A 288 -9.06 18.58 13.04
N CYS A 289 -8.68 17.29 13.14
CA CYS A 289 -9.31 16.33 14.05
C CYS A 289 -8.84 16.47 15.51
N GLY A 290 -7.90 17.37 15.82
CA GLY A 290 -7.41 17.59 17.18
C GLY A 290 -6.30 16.63 17.62
N PHE A 291 -5.59 15.97 16.68
CA PHE A 291 -4.50 15.04 16.95
C PHE A 291 -3.14 15.55 16.44
N PRO A 292 -2.56 16.62 17.04
CA PRO A 292 -1.29 17.19 16.61
C PRO A 292 -0.12 16.17 16.73
N GLU A 293 -0.19 15.23 17.67
CA GLU A 293 0.82 14.20 17.87
C GLU A 293 0.92 13.27 16.63
N ILE A 294 -0.21 12.94 16.02
CA ILE A 294 -0.26 12.13 14.81
C ILE A 294 0.33 12.90 13.64
N SER A 295 0.07 14.21 13.55
CA SER A 295 0.67 15.08 12.52
C SER A 295 2.19 15.14 12.63
N ILE A 296 2.72 15.30 13.85
CA ILE A 296 4.17 15.28 14.11
C ILE A 296 4.76 13.93 13.73
N LEU A 297 4.11 12.82 14.10
CA LEU A 297 4.54 11.48 13.73
C LEU A 297 4.59 11.29 12.20
N ALA A 298 3.55 11.73 11.49
CA ALA A 298 3.48 11.64 10.03
C ALA A 298 4.66 12.38 9.36
N ILE A 299 5.01 13.57 9.86
CA ILE A 299 6.17 14.33 9.39
C ILE A 299 7.47 13.58 9.71
N MET A 300 7.63 13.05 10.93
CA MET A 300 8.84 12.30 11.31
C MET A 300 9.03 11.05 10.44
N VAL A 301 7.97 10.31 10.16
CA VAL A 301 8.01 9.14 9.27
C VAL A 301 8.39 9.55 7.84
N SER A 302 7.85 10.66 7.33
CA SER A 302 8.20 11.18 6.00
C SER A 302 9.70 11.58 5.92
N ILE A 303 10.23 12.24 6.96
CA ILE A 303 11.66 12.55 7.06
C ILE A 303 12.51 11.27 7.12
N ALA A 304 12.07 10.27 7.89
CA ALA A 304 12.77 8.99 7.97
C ALA A 304 12.75 8.25 6.62
N THR A 305 11.63 8.25 5.89
CA THR A 305 11.53 7.73 4.51
C THR A 305 12.53 8.43 3.58
N PHE A 306 12.64 9.76 3.67
CA PHE A 306 13.64 10.52 2.92
C PHE A 306 15.07 10.06 3.23
N VAL A 307 15.41 9.88 4.51
CA VAL A 307 16.74 9.43 4.94
C VAL A 307 17.05 8.02 4.40
N VAL A 308 16.09 7.08 4.50
CA VAL A 308 16.22 5.72 3.94
C VAL A 308 16.55 5.80 2.45
N PHE A 309 15.77 6.58 1.72
CA PHE A 309 15.92 6.66 0.26
C PHE A 309 17.22 7.33 -0.15
N VAL A 310 17.59 8.47 0.45
CA VAL A 310 18.83 9.19 0.14
C VAL A 310 20.06 8.34 0.46
N LYS A 311 20.07 7.65 1.60
CA LYS A 311 21.14 6.70 1.97
C LYS A 311 21.33 5.62 0.90
N THR A 312 20.22 5.02 0.47
CA THR A 312 20.22 3.96 -0.55
C THR A 312 20.63 4.49 -1.92
N PHE A 313 20.09 5.64 -2.31
CA PHE A 313 20.45 6.30 -3.56
C PHE A 313 21.95 6.65 -3.60
N TYR A 314 22.49 7.22 -2.53
CA TYR A 314 23.93 7.50 -2.43
C TYR A 314 24.75 6.22 -2.60
N ALA A 315 24.40 5.14 -1.90
CA ALA A 315 25.14 3.88 -1.96
C ALA A 315 25.16 3.27 -3.36
N MET A 316 24.06 3.33 -4.10
CA MET A 316 23.93 2.70 -5.42
C MET A 316 24.44 3.58 -6.57
N PHE A 317 24.18 4.87 -6.50
CA PHE A 317 24.37 5.76 -7.67
C PHE A 317 25.58 6.69 -7.56
N LEU A 318 25.94 7.14 -6.36
CA LEU A 318 26.96 8.18 -6.15
C LEU A 318 28.28 7.63 -5.59
N ARG A 319 28.24 6.52 -4.84
CA ARG A 319 29.46 5.90 -4.31
C ARG A 319 30.33 5.37 -5.48
N PRO A 320 31.68 5.34 -5.37
CA PRO A 320 32.54 4.76 -6.38
C PRO A 320 32.12 3.33 -6.76
N LYS A 321 32.26 3.01 -8.05
CA LYS A 321 31.94 1.67 -8.57
C LYS A 321 32.85 0.63 -7.90
N PRO A 322 32.30 -0.47 -7.31
CA PRO A 322 33.11 -1.60 -6.87
C PRO A 322 33.84 -2.27 -8.03
N ASN A 323 35.05 -2.78 -7.78
CA ASN A 323 35.88 -3.40 -8.84
C ASN A 323 35.24 -4.64 -9.45
N ASP A 324 34.47 -5.39 -8.63
CA ASP A 324 33.82 -6.65 -9.04
C ASP A 324 32.50 -6.44 -9.80
N LEU A 325 32.04 -5.18 -9.95
CA LEU A 325 30.77 -4.88 -10.61
C LEU A 325 30.98 -4.67 -12.10
N GLU A 326 30.45 -5.57 -12.92
CA GLU A 326 30.46 -5.43 -14.39
C GLU A 326 29.24 -4.63 -14.85
N LEU A 327 29.49 -3.45 -15.44
CA LEU A 327 28.44 -2.54 -15.95
C LEU A 327 28.54 -2.30 -17.47
N GLU A 328 29.64 -2.73 -18.09
CA GLU A 328 29.89 -2.44 -19.49
C GLU A 328 28.99 -3.30 -20.41
N GLY A 329 28.32 -2.65 -21.35
CA GLY A 329 27.52 -3.32 -22.39
C GLY A 329 26.10 -3.75 -22.01
N LYS A 330 25.70 -3.65 -20.75
CA LYS A 330 24.34 -4.00 -20.33
C LYS A 330 23.41 -2.78 -20.43
N SER A 331 22.45 -2.86 -21.36
CA SER A 331 21.49 -1.77 -21.59
C SER A 331 20.15 -2.06 -20.92
N VAL A 332 19.54 -1.02 -20.33
CA VAL A 332 18.18 -1.10 -19.80
C VAL A 332 17.17 -1.14 -20.97
N PRO A 333 16.16 -2.00 -20.96
CA PRO A 333 15.13 -2.05 -21.99
C PRO A 333 14.41 -0.71 -22.17
N LYS A 334 14.26 -0.26 -23.43
CA LYS A 334 13.62 1.03 -23.73
C LYS A 334 12.17 1.10 -23.23
N SER A 335 11.46 -0.03 -23.21
CA SER A 335 10.10 -0.13 -22.67
C SER A 335 10.02 0.23 -21.18
N MET A 336 11.00 -0.19 -20.38
CA MET A 336 11.05 0.16 -18.96
C MET A 336 11.30 1.67 -18.77
N ILE A 337 12.23 2.25 -19.54
CA ILE A 337 12.49 3.70 -19.50
C ILE A 337 11.25 4.50 -19.91
N PHE A 338 10.53 4.04 -20.94
CA PHE A 338 9.29 4.68 -21.36
C PHE A 338 8.21 4.61 -20.28
N ALA A 339 7.97 3.44 -19.69
CA ALA A 339 7.00 3.24 -18.61
C ALA A 339 7.33 4.13 -17.40
N MET A 340 8.59 4.16 -16.98
CA MET A 340 9.05 5.04 -15.90
C MET A 340 8.83 6.53 -16.22
N GLY A 341 9.08 6.93 -17.48
CA GLY A 341 8.86 8.30 -17.95
C GLY A 341 7.40 8.73 -17.86
N VAL A 342 6.47 7.85 -18.26
CA VAL A 342 5.03 8.11 -18.14
C VAL A 342 4.62 8.26 -16.68
N LEU A 343 5.02 7.33 -15.81
CA LEU A 343 4.70 7.39 -14.38
C LEU A 343 5.27 8.65 -13.72
N LEU A 344 6.49 9.04 -14.09
CA LEU A 344 7.12 10.26 -13.58
C LEU A 344 6.35 11.52 -13.98
N ILE A 345 5.90 11.62 -15.24
CA ILE A 345 5.07 12.74 -15.69
C ILE A 345 3.78 12.81 -14.86
N ILE A 346 3.14 11.68 -14.60
CA ILE A 346 1.92 11.65 -13.78
C ILE A 346 2.22 12.13 -12.35
N ILE A 347 3.32 11.68 -11.73
CA ILE A 347 3.74 12.12 -10.39
C ILE A 347 3.91 13.64 -10.32
N VAL A 348 4.54 14.24 -11.32
CA VAL A 348 4.77 15.69 -11.36
C VAL A 348 3.44 16.43 -11.60
N LEU A 349 2.62 15.96 -12.54
CA LEU A 349 1.32 16.59 -12.82
C LEU A 349 0.38 16.55 -11.62
N LEU A 350 0.27 15.43 -10.92
CA LEU A 350 -0.54 15.31 -9.70
C LEU A 350 0.03 16.13 -8.54
N GLY A 351 1.33 16.38 -8.52
CA GLY A 351 1.95 17.26 -7.53
C GLY A 351 1.65 18.74 -7.74
N ILE A 352 1.58 19.17 -9.01
CA ILE A 352 1.31 20.58 -9.38
C ILE A 352 -0.18 20.87 -9.42
N PHE A 353 -0.99 19.90 -9.88
CA PHE A 353 -2.44 20.05 -10.07
C PHE A 353 -3.23 18.98 -9.28
N PRO A 354 -3.13 18.92 -7.95
CA PRO A 354 -3.81 17.89 -7.16
C PRO A 354 -5.33 17.97 -7.25
N ASP A 355 -5.88 19.17 -7.44
CA ASP A 355 -7.33 19.44 -7.47
C ASP A 355 -8.06 18.69 -8.59
N VAL A 356 -7.38 18.38 -9.68
CA VAL A 356 -7.94 17.59 -10.79
C VAL A 356 -8.48 16.22 -10.32
N VAL A 357 -7.84 15.64 -9.33
CA VAL A 357 -8.21 14.31 -8.80
C VAL A 357 -8.89 14.41 -7.44
N THR A 358 -8.40 15.27 -6.54
CA THR A 358 -8.93 15.37 -5.17
C THR A 358 -10.38 15.85 -5.13
N SER A 359 -10.81 16.72 -6.06
CA SER A 359 -12.22 17.14 -6.20
C SER A 359 -13.15 15.97 -6.53
N GLY A 360 -12.75 15.11 -7.47
CA GLY A 360 -13.49 13.89 -7.82
C GLY A 360 -13.57 12.89 -6.66
N ILE A 361 -12.45 12.67 -5.95
CA ILE A 361 -12.40 11.81 -4.77
C ILE A 361 -13.29 12.39 -3.66
N SER A 362 -13.24 13.69 -3.40
CA SER A 362 -14.06 14.34 -2.37
C SER A 362 -15.55 14.21 -2.64
N ASN A 363 -15.98 14.36 -3.88
CA ASN A 363 -17.38 14.15 -4.28
C ASN A 363 -17.81 12.68 -4.07
N PHE A 364 -16.96 11.72 -4.42
CA PHE A 364 -17.22 10.30 -4.18
C PHE A 364 -17.34 9.99 -2.67
N VAL A 365 -16.42 10.51 -1.85
CA VAL A 365 -16.42 10.32 -0.39
C VAL A 365 -17.68 10.95 0.23
N GLY A 366 -18.09 12.15 -0.20
CA GLY A 366 -19.31 12.79 0.26
C GLY A 366 -20.60 12.02 -0.08
N GLY A 367 -20.56 11.13 -1.07
CA GLY A 367 -21.67 10.22 -1.37
C GLY A 367 -21.69 8.92 -0.56
N ILE A 368 -20.61 8.61 0.16
CA ILE A 368 -20.46 7.40 0.99
C ILE A 368 -20.76 7.71 2.47
N LEU A 369 -20.32 8.89 2.95
CA LEU A 369 -20.55 9.40 4.31
C LEU A 369 -21.98 9.92 4.45
#